data_98662e6ee8a0acafda0749a28c3f6e3a
#
_entry.id   98662e6ee8a0acafda0749a28c3f6e3a
#
_cell.length_a   1.000
_cell.length_b   1.000
_cell.length_c   1.000
_cell.angle_alpha   90.00
_cell.angle_beta   90.00
_cell.angle_gamma   90.00
#
_symmetry.space_group_name_H-M   'P 1'
#
loop_
_entity.id
_entity.type
_entity.pdbx_description
1 polymer ?
#
loop_
_entity_poly.entity_id
_entity_poly.type
_entity_poly.pdbx_seq_one_letter_code
_entity_poly.pdbx_strand_id
1 'polypeptide(L)'
;MVDLRHGSIINLPISGLSSSGSGVGILQMDGCRYRVFVPDAAPGDVVEVKVASIDGPLVHGNLQNVVSKGKDRVDAPCPYFGVCGGCTSQHVSYSRQLVEKRDLVSRSLSPVIPDIARKVKEVIPASTPYGTRTRGRFHVAVGPDFTVLGLHASRSDDVVDIESCMAVVPRINEALAWVRRFWLDELPDLSQVEFVVDELKGRVIAVAY
;
A
#
# COMPACT_ATOMS: atom_id res chain seq x y z
N MET A 1 11.59 -29.55 -15.41
CA MET A 1 11.32 -28.22 -15.94
C MET A 1 10.14 -27.66 -15.18
N VAL A 2 10.24 -26.52 -14.55
CA VAL A 2 9.08 -25.87 -13.91
C VAL A 2 8.37 -25.13 -15.04
N ASP A 3 7.20 -25.63 -15.43
CA ASP A 3 6.34 -24.96 -16.40
C ASP A 3 5.68 -23.77 -15.71
N LEU A 4 5.85 -22.53 -16.22
CA LEU A 4 5.25 -21.33 -15.62
C LEU A 4 3.75 -21.30 -15.93
N ARG A 5 2.94 -21.64 -14.92
CA ARG A 5 1.48 -21.67 -15.01
C ARG A 5 0.84 -21.16 -13.71
N HIS A 6 -0.43 -20.89 -13.76
CA HIS A 6 -1.19 -20.61 -12.55
C HIS A 6 -0.95 -21.68 -11.46
N GLY A 7 -0.68 -21.24 -10.25
CA GLY A 7 -0.38 -22.12 -9.12
C GLY A 7 1.09 -22.57 -9.00
N SER A 8 1.95 -22.32 -10.00
CA SER A 8 3.39 -22.64 -9.89
C SER A 8 4.03 -21.87 -8.73
N ILE A 9 4.95 -22.52 -8.03
CA ILE A 9 5.77 -21.91 -6.97
C ILE A 9 7.15 -21.59 -7.56
N ILE A 10 7.57 -20.35 -7.40
CA ILE A 10 8.88 -19.86 -7.88
C ILE A 10 9.61 -19.14 -6.77
N ASN A 11 10.93 -19.23 -6.75
CA ASN A 11 11.79 -18.39 -5.93
C ASN A 11 12.25 -17.18 -6.74
N LEU A 12 12.07 -15.97 -6.20
CA LEU A 12 12.28 -14.73 -6.94
C LEU A 12 13.01 -13.68 -6.09
N PRO A 13 14.15 -13.16 -6.58
CA PRO A 13 14.76 -11.97 -5.99
C PRO A 13 13.96 -10.72 -6.40
N ILE A 14 13.68 -9.86 -5.42
CA ILE A 14 12.95 -8.61 -5.61
C ILE A 14 13.95 -7.46 -5.80
N SER A 15 13.86 -6.80 -6.95
CA SER A 15 14.79 -5.73 -7.33
C SER A 15 14.30 -4.31 -7.04
N GLY A 16 12.98 -4.10 -6.92
CA GLY A 16 12.39 -2.78 -6.70
C GLY A 16 10.89 -2.85 -6.46
N LEU A 17 10.23 -1.67 -6.50
CA LEU A 17 8.78 -1.55 -6.36
C LEU A 17 8.12 -1.11 -7.66
N SER A 18 6.88 -1.55 -7.86
CA SER A 18 5.96 -1.02 -8.86
C SER A 18 5.34 0.30 -8.40
N SER A 19 4.60 0.97 -9.29
CA SER A 19 3.81 2.16 -8.95
C SER A 19 2.71 1.89 -7.92
N SER A 20 2.22 0.65 -7.85
CA SER A 20 1.23 0.22 -6.86
C SER A 20 1.84 -0.23 -5.52
N GLY A 21 3.18 -0.22 -5.38
CA GLY A 21 3.87 -0.65 -4.17
C GLY A 21 4.16 -2.15 -4.08
N SER A 22 3.80 -2.95 -5.09
CA SER A 22 4.18 -4.37 -5.14
C SER A 22 5.66 -4.51 -5.43
N GLY A 23 6.33 -5.48 -4.79
CA GLY A 23 7.68 -5.87 -5.15
C GLY A 23 7.76 -6.35 -6.60
N VAL A 24 8.84 -6.03 -7.28
CA VAL A 24 9.08 -6.43 -8.69
C VAL A 24 10.35 -7.24 -8.78
N GLY A 25 10.24 -8.42 -9.37
CA GLY A 25 11.38 -9.27 -9.75
C GLY A 25 11.33 -9.63 -11.22
N ILE A 26 12.46 -10.11 -11.73
CA ILE A 26 12.59 -10.61 -13.10
C ILE A 26 12.84 -12.12 -13.05
N LEU A 27 11.96 -12.87 -13.68
CA LEU A 27 12.13 -14.29 -13.92
C LEU A 27 12.57 -14.52 -15.36
N GLN A 28 13.67 -15.25 -15.54
CA GLN A 28 14.10 -15.73 -16.86
C GLN A 28 13.81 -17.22 -16.93
N MET A 29 13.02 -17.63 -17.93
CA MET A 29 12.63 -19.02 -18.11
C MET A 29 12.38 -19.29 -19.59
N ASP A 30 12.93 -20.38 -20.11
CA ASP A 30 12.75 -20.83 -21.48
C ASP A 30 13.04 -19.76 -22.57
N GLY A 31 14.07 -18.92 -22.32
CA GLY A 31 14.44 -17.81 -23.21
C GLY A 31 13.54 -16.58 -23.10
N CYS A 32 12.48 -16.64 -22.31
CA CYS A 32 11.56 -15.55 -22.04
C CYS A 32 11.91 -14.80 -20.76
N ARG A 33 11.62 -13.50 -20.74
CA ARG A 33 11.80 -12.63 -19.58
C ARG A 33 10.45 -12.17 -19.06
N TYR A 34 10.12 -12.57 -17.84
CA TYR A 34 8.87 -12.21 -17.16
C TYR A 34 9.14 -11.16 -16.09
N ARG A 35 8.26 -10.18 -16.01
CA ARG A 35 8.21 -9.23 -14.88
C ARG A 35 7.15 -9.71 -13.90
N VAL A 36 7.60 -10.08 -12.70
CA VAL A 36 6.72 -10.64 -11.66
C VAL A 36 6.43 -9.58 -10.62
N PHE A 37 5.14 -9.35 -10.34
CA PHE A 37 4.64 -8.43 -9.32
C PHE A 37 4.18 -9.22 -8.10
N VAL A 38 4.74 -8.91 -6.95
CA VAL A 38 4.48 -9.61 -5.69
C VAL A 38 4.14 -8.57 -4.60
N PRO A 39 2.87 -8.43 -4.22
CA PRO A 39 2.52 -7.59 -3.07
C PRO A 39 3.26 -8.03 -1.80
N ASP A 40 3.51 -7.07 -0.91
CA ASP A 40 4.15 -7.27 0.40
C ASP A 40 5.60 -7.80 0.35
N ALA A 41 6.21 -7.85 -0.84
CA ALA A 41 7.63 -8.15 -1.02
C ALA A 41 8.45 -6.87 -1.10
N ALA A 42 9.57 -6.80 -0.36
CA ALA A 42 10.44 -5.64 -0.30
C ALA A 42 11.65 -5.78 -1.23
N PRO A 43 12.20 -4.67 -1.75
CA PRO A 43 13.45 -4.70 -2.52
C PRO A 43 14.59 -5.34 -1.74
N GLY A 44 15.31 -6.27 -2.37
CA GLY A 44 16.38 -7.04 -1.77
C GLY A 44 15.93 -8.35 -1.11
N ASP A 45 14.63 -8.60 -0.98
CA ASP A 45 14.15 -9.92 -0.55
C ASP A 45 14.41 -10.98 -1.61
N VAL A 46 14.57 -12.21 -1.15
CA VAL A 46 14.32 -13.42 -1.95
C VAL A 46 13.04 -14.05 -1.42
N VAL A 47 12.06 -14.23 -2.29
CA VAL A 47 10.72 -14.66 -1.88
C VAL A 47 10.27 -15.91 -2.63
N GLU A 48 9.48 -16.74 -1.95
CA GLU A 48 8.69 -17.80 -2.57
C GLU A 48 7.34 -17.22 -2.98
N VAL A 49 7.01 -17.40 -4.25
CA VAL A 49 5.83 -16.78 -4.87
C VAL A 49 4.98 -17.84 -5.53
N LYS A 50 3.69 -17.86 -5.21
CA LYS A 50 2.68 -18.63 -5.94
C LYS A 50 2.11 -17.79 -7.08
N VAL A 51 2.29 -18.24 -8.31
CA VAL A 51 1.79 -17.57 -9.52
C VAL A 51 0.26 -17.52 -9.47
N ALA A 52 -0.30 -16.31 -9.53
CA ALA A 52 -1.74 -16.05 -9.49
C ALA A 52 -2.31 -15.79 -10.90
N SER A 53 -1.58 -15.11 -11.76
CA SER A 53 -1.98 -14.88 -13.15
C SER A 53 -0.78 -14.56 -14.03
N ILE A 54 -0.92 -14.84 -15.32
CA ILE A 54 0.08 -14.57 -16.35
C ILE A 54 -0.63 -13.83 -17.49
N ASP A 55 -0.09 -12.65 -17.84
CA ASP A 55 -0.56 -11.84 -18.97
C ASP A 55 0.63 -11.45 -19.83
N GLY A 56 0.89 -12.26 -20.86
CA GLY A 56 2.10 -12.14 -21.68
C GLY A 56 3.38 -12.16 -20.82
N PRO A 57 4.20 -11.11 -20.85
CA PRO A 57 5.44 -11.03 -20.06
C PRO A 57 5.20 -10.57 -18.61
N LEU A 58 3.96 -10.29 -18.23
CA LEU A 58 3.59 -9.82 -16.90
C LEU A 58 3.03 -10.98 -16.08
N VAL A 59 3.54 -11.17 -14.88
CA VAL A 59 3.12 -12.22 -13.95
C VAL A 59 2.73 -11.58 -12.64
N HIS A 60 1.57 -11.92 -12.11
CA HIS A 60 1.15 -11.56 -10.76
C HIS A 60 1.25 -12.78 -9.86
N GLY A 61 1.86 -12.59 -8.71
CA GLY A 61 2.04 -13.66 -7.74
C GLY A 61 1.67 -13.24 -6.33
N ASN A 62 1.31 -14.22 -5.52
CA ASN A 62 1.06 -14.05 -4.11
C ASN A 62 2.29 -14.50 -3.33
N LEU A 63 2.75 -13.65 -2.42
CA LEU A 63 3.83 -13.95 -1.49
C LEU A 63 3.44 -15.16 -0.63
N GLN A 64 4.26 -16.22 -0.63
CA GLN A 64 4.06 -17.37 0.24
C GLN A 64 5.00 -17.28 1.44
N ASN A 65 6.28 -16.97 1.17
CA ASN A 65 7.30 -16.90 2.19
C ASN A 65 8.41 -15.91 1.80
N VAL A 66 9.04 -15.28 2.78
CA VAL A 66 10.29 -14.54 2.61
C VAL A 66 11.44 -15.47 2.98
N VAL A 67 12.08 -16.00 1.95
CA VAL A 67 13.22 -16.94 2.10
C VAL A 67 14.44 -16.23 2.71
N SER A 68 14.69 -15.00 2.24
CA SER A 68 15.76 -14.15 2.76
C SER A 68 15.29 -12.70 2.77
N LYS A 69 15.40 -12.05 3.92
CA LYS A 69 15.04 -10.63 4.09
C LYS A 69 16.11 -9.73 3.48
N GLY A 70 15.70 -8.78 2.64
CA GLY A 70 16.52 -7.68 2.18
C GLY A 70 16.83 -6.70 3.31
N LYS A 71 17.94 -5.95 3.17
CA LYS A 71 18.37 -4.95 4.18
C LYS A 71 17.35 -3.81 4.40
N ASP A 72 16.51 -3.58 3.40
CA ASP A 72 15.50 -2.50 3.41
C ASP A 72 14.13 -2.98 3.89
N ARG A 73 13.98 -4.28 4.21
CA ARG A 73 12.76 -4.80 4.83
C ARG A 73 12.72 -4.42 6.30
N VAL A 74 11.59 -3.86 6.72
CA VAL A 74 11.30 -3.51 8.12
C VAL A 74 9.96 -4.10 8.53
N ASP A 75 9.73 -4.24 9.82
CA ASP A 75 8.41 -4.60 10.34
C ASP A 75 7.49 -3.38 10.21
N ALA A 76 6.30 -3.59 9.63
CA ALA A 76 5.33 -2.53 9.46
C ALA A 76 4.77 -2.10 10.83
N PRO A 77 4.81 -0.81 11.19
CA PRO A 77 4.38 -0.37 12.51
C PRO A 77 2.85 -0.32 12.68
N CYS A 78 2.08 -0.31 11.56
CA CYS A 78 0.63 -0.29 11.61
C CYS A 78 0.07 -1.70 11.83
N PRO A 79 -0.77 -1.92 12.86
CA PRO A 79 -1.33 -3.25 13.13
C PRO A 79 -2.27 -3.75 12.03
N TYR A 80 -2.79 -2.85 11.20
CA TYR A 80 -3.70 -3.19 10.10
C TYR A 80 -2.96 -3.41 8.77
N PHE A 81 -1.63 -3.26 8.73
CA PHE A 81 -0.86 -3.46 7.50
C PHE A 81 -0.99 -4.92 7.01
N GLY A 82 -1.14 -5.08 5.68
CA GLY A 82 -1.36 -6.38 5.05
C GLY A 82 -2.84 -6.79 4.94
N VAL A 83 -3.71 -6.26 5.80
CA VAL A 83 -5.16 -6.46 5.72
C VAL A 83 -5.84 -5.21 5.13
N CYS A 84 -5.57 -4.04 5.73
CA CYS A 84 -6.05 -2.75 5.24
C CYS A 84 -5.40 -2.37 3.90
N GLY A 85 -6.20 -1.96 2.92
CA GLY A 85 -5.75 -1.52 1.59
C GLY A 85 -5.17 -0.11 1.54
N GLY A 86 -5.17 0.63 2.65
CA GLY A 86 -4.74 2.04 2.69
C GLY A 86 -3.24 2.29 2.52
N CYS A 87 -2.39 1.28 2.79
CA CYS A 87 -0.93 1.37 2.69
C CYS A 87 -0.34 0.13 2.02
N THR A 88 0.68 0.32 1.17
CA THR A 88 1.29 -0.75 0.38
C THR A 88 2.80 -0.90 0.58
N SER A 89 3.43 -0.08 1.42
CA SER A 89 4.90 -0.04 1.50
C SER A 89 5.46 0.13 2.92
N GLN A 90 4.66 -0.08 3.97
CA GLN A 90 5.15 0.07 5.35
C GLN A 90 6.21 -0.97 5.76
N HIS A 91 6.28 -2.08 5.04
CA HIS A 91 7.29 -3.12 5.21
C HIS A 91 8.64 -2.79 4.54
N VAL A 92 8.76 -1.61 3.94
CA VAL A 92 9.98 -1.10 3.29
C VAL A 92 10.48 0.13 4.05
N SER A 93 11.78 0.21 4.33
CA SER A 93 12.39 1.34 5.02
C SER A 93 12.06 2.67 4.31
N TYR A 94 11.85 3.74 5.07
CA TYR A 94 11.45 5.04 4.49
C TYR A 94 12.50 5.58 3.51
N SER A 95 13.78 5.42 3.82
CA SER A 95 14.87 5.79 2.91
C SER A 95 14.78 5.05 1.57
N ARG A 96 14.48 3.74 1.60
CA ARG A 96 14.28 2.96 0.38
C ARG A 96 13.03 3.40 -0.38
N GLN A 97 11.94 3.72 0.29
CA GLN A 97 10.73 4.25 -0.35
C GLN A 97 11.03 5.53 -1.14
N LEU A 98 11.87 6.43 -0.63
CA LEU A 98 12.27 7.66 -1.35
C LEU A 98 13.06 7.35 -2.62
N VAL A 99 13.99 6.38 -2.56
CA VAL A 99 14.73 5.91 -3.74
C VAL A 99 13.78 5.34 -4.78
N GLU A 100 12.85 4.45 -4.38
CA GLU A 100 11.87 3.84 -5.30
C GLU A 100 10.97 4.89 -5.97
N LYS A 101 10.56 5.93 -5.24
CA LYS A 101 9.76 7.05 -5.79
C LYS A 101 10.53 7.83 -6.84
N ARG A 102 11.79 8.14 -6.58
CA ARG A 102 12.68 8.80 -7.56
C ARG A 102 12.85 7.95 -8.82
N ASP A 103 13.14 6.68 -8.64
CA ASP A 103 13.34 5.74 -9.73
C ASP A 103 12.06 5.53 -10.54
N LEU A 104 10.91 5.53 -9.89
CA LEU A 104 9.60 5.45 -10.57
C LEU A 104 9.41 6.66 -11.50
N VAL A 105 9.65 7.88 -11.02
CA VAL A 105 9.58 9.09 -11.85
C VAL A 105 10.53 9.01 -13.04
N SER A 106 11.78 8.60 -12.79
CA SER A 106 12.79 8.44 -13.85
C SER A 106 12.36 7.42 -14.90
N ARG A 107 11.87 6.25 -14.48
CA ARG A 107 11.39 5.20 -15.40
C ARG A 107 10.16 5.64 -16.19
N SER A 108 9.24 6.36 -15.56
CA SER A 108 8.00 6.80 -16.21
C SER A 108 8.24 7.86 -17.30
N LEU A 109 9.24 8.71 -17.11
CA LEU A 109 9.57 9.78 -18.03
C LEU A 109 10.63 9.40 -19.08
N SER A 110 11.38 8.32 -18.87
CA SER A 110 12.47 7.90 -19.77
C SER A 110 12.06 7.65 -21.23
N PRO A 111 10.82 7.20 -21.55
CA PRO A 111 10.41 7.04 -22.95
C PRO A 111 10.26 8.36 -23.71
N VAL A 112 10.04 9.48 -23.02
CA VAL A 112 9.76 10.79 -23.63
C VAL A 112 10.84 11.84 -23.37
N ILE A 113 11.68 11.66 -22.36
CA ILE A 113 12.72 12.62 -21.98
C ILE A 113 14.07 11.91 -21.93
N PRO A 114 14.97 12.16 -22.89
CA PRO A 114 16.34 11.65 -22.85
C PRO A 114 17.07 12.11 -21.57
N ASP A 115 17.91 11.24 -21.00
CA ASP A 115 18.74 11.50 -19.83
C ASP A 115 17.99 11.93 -18.58
N ILE A 116 16.69 11.64 -18.49
CA ILE A 116 15.83 12.03 -17.36
C ILE A 116 16.41 11.56 -16.03
N ALA A 117 17.03 10.39 -15.95
CA ALA A 117 17.61 9.85 -14.72
C ALA A 117 18.67 10.78 -14.10
N ARG A 118 19.37 11.59 -14.91
CA ARG A 118 20.33 12.60 -14.45
C ARG A 118 19.64 13.90 -14.00
N LYS A 119 18.42 14.16 -14.45
CA LYS A 119 17.65 15.37 -14.17
C LYS A 119 16.76 15.23 -12.94
N VAL A 120 16.26 14.01 -12.65
CA VAL A 120 15.46 13.75 -11.45
C VAL A 120 16.35 13.78 -10.22
N LYS A 121 16.12 14.78 -9.39
CA LYS A 121 16.82 14.97 -8.11
C LYS A 121 16.32 13.99 -7.06
N GLU A 122 17.01 13.93 -5.93
CA GLU A 122 16.54 13.17 -4.77
C GLU A 122 15.19 13.68 -4.28
N VAL A 123 14.37 12.77 -3.76
CA VAL A 123 13.07 13.11 -3.18
C VAL A 123 13.30 13.83 -1.86
N ILE A 124 12.66 14.99 -1.68
CA ILE A 124 12.66 15.70 -0.41
C ILE A 124 11.82 14.89 0.59
N PRO A 125 12.41 14.40 1.69
CA PRO A 125 11.68 13.64 2.67
C PRO A 125 10.67 14.51 3.43
N ALA A 126 9.55 13.92 3.84
CA ALA A 126 8.69 14.54 4.84
C ALA A 126 9.39 14.51 6.22
N SER A 127 9.02 15.42 7.11
CA SER A 127 9.55 15.47 8.48
C SER A 127 9.28 14.19 9.26
N THR A 128 8.17 13.52 8.95
CA THR A 128 7.78 12.21 9.49
C THR A 128 7.25 11.32 8.37
N PRO A 129 7.48 10.00 8.39
CA PRO A 129 6.94 9.08 7.37
C PRO A 129 5.44 8.84 7.52
N TYR A 130 4.86 9.17 8.66
CA TYR A 130 3.45 8.98 9.02
C TYR A 130 2.82 10.28 9.51
N GLY A 131 1.48 10.27 9.67
CA GLY A 131 0.75 11.43 10.17
C GLY A 131 0.78 12.63 9.23
N THR A 132 0.84 12.40 7.91
CA THR A 132 1.00 13.47 6.90
C THR A 132 -0.28 13.77 6.13
N ARG A 133 -1.29 12.89 6.18
CA ARG A 133 -2.53 13.09 5.45
C ARG A 133 -3.49 13.96 6.26
N THR A 134 -3.87 15.09 5.68
CA THR A 134 -4.84 16.04 6.24
C THR A 134 -6.27 15.79 5.78
N ARG A 135 -6.47 14.74 5.00
CA ARG A 135 -7.77 14.26 4.51
C ARG A 135 -7.82 12.74 4.56
N GLY A 136 -8.95 12.19 5.01
CA GLY A 136 -9.20 10.75 5.03
C GLY A 136 -10.69 10.46 4.88
N ARG A 137 -11.03 9.47 4.05
CA ARG A 137 -12.39 8.95 3.90
C ARG A 137 -12.43 7.54 4.47
N PHE A 138 -13.35 7.33 5.39
CA PHE A 138 -13.57 6.06 6.05
C PHE A 138 -14.96 5.54 5.67
N HIS A 139 -15.07 4.23 5.53
CA HIS A 139 -16.30 3.53 5.14
C HIS A 139 -16.95 2.92 6.36
N VAL A 140 -18.27 2.89 6.35
CA VAL A 140 -19.09 2.21 7.36
C VAL A 140 -19.64 0.94 6.74
N ALA A 141 -19.52 -0.17 7.45
CA ALA A 141 -20.21 -1.41 7.12
C ALA A 141 -21.07 -1.84 8.30
N VAL A 142 -22.35 -2.10 8.01
CA VAL A 142 -23.34 -2.52 8.99
C VAL A 142 -23.70 -3.97 8.75
N GLY A 143 -23.53 -4.81 9.76
CA GLY A 143 -24.00 -6.20 9.77
C GLY A 143 -25.11 -6.38 10.80
N PRO A 144 -25.66 -7.62 10.93
CA PRO A 144 -26.76 -7.89 11.87
C PRO A 144 -26.45 -7.54 13.31
N ASP A 145 -25.19 -7.75 13.74
CA ASP A 145 -24.75 -7.59 15.13
C ASP A 145 -23.53 -6.67 15.26
N PHE A 146 -23.13 -5.94 14.21
CA PHE A 146 -21.96 -5.09 14.26
C PHE A 146 -22.08 -3.88 13.32
N THR A 147 -21.45 -2.81 13.71
CA THR A 147 -21.16 -1.66 12.85
C THR A 147 -19.67 -1.36 12.94
N VAL A 148 -18.98 -1.32 11.78
CA VAL A 148 -17.56 -1.04 11.71
C VAL A 148 -17.31 0.23 10.90
N LEU A 149 -16.28 0.97 11.29
CA LEU A 149 -15.82 2.18 10.60
C LEU A 149 -14.34 2.03 10.27
N GLY A 150 -13.99 2.09 9.01
CA GLY A 150 -12.61 1.89 8.63
C GLY A 150 -12.31 2.08 7.16
N LEU A 151 -11.38 1.30 6.65
CA LEU A 151 -10.93 1.36 5.26
C LEU A 151 -11.14 0.00 4.59
N HIS A 152 -11.32 0.01 3.27
CA HIS A 152 -11.43 -1.24 2.52
C HIS A 152 -10.20 -2.12 2.71
N ALA A 153 -10.42 -3.41 2.81
CA ALA A 153 -9.37 -4.41 2.78
C ALA A 153 -8.62 -4.37 1.43
N SER A 154 -7.41 -4.89 1.43
CA SER A 154 -6.63 -4.96 0.19
C SER A 154 -7.34 -5.85 -0.84
N ARG A 155 -7.70 -5.28 -1.99
CA ARG A 155 -8.39 -5.95 -3.11
C ARG A 155 -9.77 -6.52 -2.77
N SER A 156 -10.48 -5.91 -1.84
CA SER A 156 -11.84 -6.27 -1.45
C SER A 156 -12.61 -5.01 -1.10
N ASP A 157 -13.94 -5.09 -1.17
CA ASP A 157 -14.84 -4.06 -0.69
C ASP A 157 -15.19 -4.24 0.79
N ASP A 158 -14.68 -5.28 1.45
CA ASP A 158 -14.85 -5.48 2.88
C ASP A 158 -14.21 -4.35 3.68
N VAL A 159 -14.87 -3.89 4.71
CA VAL A 159 -14.35 -2.83 5.58
C VAL A 159 -13.57 -3.43 6.74
N VAL A 160 -12.29 -3.08 6.83
CA VAL A 160 -11.44 -3.38 7.98
C VAL A 160 -11.74 -2.36 9.06
N ASP A 161 -12.16 -2.81 10.23
CA ASP A 161 -12.41 -1.94 11.37
C ASP A 161 -11.09 -1.30 11.87
N ILE A 162 -11.05 0.03 11.92
CA ILE A 162 -9.83 0.78 12.23
C ILE A 162 -10.08 1.75 13.37
N GLU A 163 -9.45 1.53 14.51
CA GLU A 163 -9.51 2.45 15.64
C GLU A 163 -8.69 3.72 15.41
N SER A 164 -7.54 3.57 14.75
CA SER A 164 -6.67 4.68 14.38
C SER A 164 -5.89 4.39 13.12
N CYS A 165 -5.60 5.41 12.32
CA CYS A 165 -4.84 5.32 11.09
C CYS A 165 -3.53 6.09 11.21
N MET A 166 -2.40 5.41 11.08
CA MET A 166 -1.08 6.06 11.15
C MET A 166 -0.79 7.03 9.99
N ALA A 167 -1.50 6.91 8.87
CA ALA A 167 -1.26 7.76 7.70
C ALA A 167 -1.84 9.17 7.86
N VAL A 168 -2.92 9.32 8.62
CA VAL A 168 -3.58 10.62 8.83
C VAL A 168 -2.99 11.38 10.02
N VAL A 169 -3.14 12.70 10.02
CA VAL A 169 -2.74 13.54 11.16
C VAL A 169 -3.52 13.19 12.42
N PRO A 170 -2.95 13.39 13.64
CA PRO A 170 -3.59 13.00 14.91
C PRO A 170 -5.03 13.50 15.07
N ARG A 171 -5.31 14.74 14.65
CA ARG A 171 -6.65 15.33 14.71
C ARG A 171 -7.73 14.54 13.97
N ILE A 172 -7.38 13.88 12.85
CA ILE A 172 -8.34 13.01 12.17
C ILE A 172 -8.61 11.76 12.99
N ASN A 173 -7.62 11.20 13.68
CA ASN A 173 -7.83 10.06 14.58
C ASN A 173 -8.72 10.44 15.78
N GLU A 174 -8.57 11.65 16.34
CA GLU A 174 -9.46 12.16 17.38
C GLU A 174 -10.90 12.27 16.88
N ALA A 175 -11.09 12.82 15.67
CA ALA A 175 -12.42 12.92 15.04
C ALA A 175 -13.00 11.54 14.70
N LEU A 176 -12.17 10.59 14.23
CA LEU A 176 -12.56 9.20 13.98
C LEU A 176 -13.08 8.54 15.26
N ALA A 177 -12.35 8.67 16.37
CA ALA A 177 -12.76 8.14 17.66
C ALA A 177 -14.07 8.77 18.16
N TRP A 178 -14.25 10.09 17.90
CA TRP A 178 -15.48 10.78 18.24
C TRP A 178 -16.67 10.26 17.44
N VAL A 179 -16.54 10.08 16.12
CA VAL A 179 -17.59 9.52 15.26
C VAL A 179 -17.94 8.10 15.69
N ARG A 180 -16.95 7.26 15.99
CA ARG A 180 -17.18 5.90 16.49
C ARG A 180 -18.03 5.89 17.75
N ARG A 181 -17.78 6.82 18.65
CA ARG A 181 -18.45 6.88 19.96
C ARG A 181 -19.87 7.44 19.90
N PHE A 182 -20.14 8.39 18.99
CA PHE A 182 -21.36 9.19 19.06
C PHE A 182 -22.25 9.10 17.80
N TRP A 183 -21.73 8.69 16.65
CA TRP A 183 -22.47 8.72 15.40
C TRP A 183 -22.81 7.34 14.82
N LEU A 184 -21.99 6.32 15.06
CA LEU A 184 -22.20 5.01 14.40
C LEU A 184 -23.57 4.39 14.74
N ASP A 185 -24.03 4.55 15.97
CA ASP A 185 -25.32 4.00 16.41
C ASP A 185 -26.49 4.95 16.12
N GLU A 186 -26.22 6.24 15.94
CA GLU A 186 -27.23 7.28 15.72
C GLU A 186 -27.58 7.51 14.23
N LEU A 187 -26.71 7.08 13.32
CA LEU A 187 -26.85 7.29 11.88
C LEU A 187 -26.84 5.94 11.13
N PRO A 188 -27.96 5.22 11.11
CA PRO A 188 -28.02 3.86 10.54
C PRO A 188 -27.76 3.82 9.02
N ASP A 189 -28.01 4.92 8.32
CA ASP A 189 -27.78 5.03 6.86
C ASP A 189 -26.39 5.58 6.51
N LEU A 190 -25.53 5.77 7.49
CA LEU A 190 -24.19 6.28 7.28
C LEU A 190 -23.33 5.24 6.52
N SER A 191 -22.89 5.58 5.32
CA SER A 191 -22.06 4.71 4.49
C SER A 191 -20.57 5.11 4.50
N GLN A 192 -20.30 6.40 4.66
CA GLN A 192 -18.94 6.95 4.64
C GLN A 192 -18.84 8.20 5.51
N VAL A 193 -17.66 8.43 6.09
CA VAL A 193 -17.30 9.69 6.73
C VAL A 193 -15.99 10.18 6.14
N GLU A 194 -15.99 11.41 5.65
CA GLU A 194 -14.79 12.09 5.18
C GLU A 194 -14.37 13.15 6.19
N PHE A 195 -13.11 13.11 6.58
CA PHE A 195 -12.47 14.10 7.43
C PHE A 195 -11.52 14.97 6.63
N VAL A 196 -11.59 16.28 6.82
CA VAL A 196 -10.67 17.26 6.22
C VAL A 196 -10.21 18.21 7.33
N VAL A 197 -8.89 18.39 7.44
CA VAL A 197 -8.31 19.35 8.36
C VAL A 197 -8.27 20.74 7.72
N ASP A 198 -8.95 21.70 8.32
CA ASP A 198 -8.80 23.13 8.03
C ASP A 198 -7.60 23.64 8.87
N GLU A 199 -6.42 23.66 8.25
CA GLU A 199 -5.18 24.06 8.92
C GLU A 199 -5.22 25.53 9.38
N LEU A 200 -5.92 26.40 8.62
CA LEU A 200 -6.00 27.83 8.93
C LEU A 200 -6.83 28.08 10.21
N LYS A 201 -7.88 27.30 10.42
CA LYS A 201 -8.78 27.42 11.58
C LYS A 201 -8.51 26.38 12.65
N GLY A 202 -7.57 25.48 12.41
CA GLY A 202 -7.18 24.45 13.36
C GLY A 202 -8.30 23.45 13.73
N ARG A 203 -9.26 23.20 12.83
CA ARG A 203 -10.42 22.33 13.06
C ARG A 203 -10.50 21.21 12.04
N VAL A 204 -11.23 20.15 12.41
CA VAL A 204 -11.59 19.06 11.48
C VAL A 204 -13.03 19.25 11.04
N ILE A 205 -13.26 19.12 9.75
CA ILE A 205 -14.59 19.07 9.15
C ILE A 205 -14.87 17.60 8.87
N ALA A 206 -16.00 17.10 9.39
CA ALA A 206 -16.51 15.76 9.08
C ALA A 206 -17.71 15.90 8.15
N VAL A 207 -17.70 15.15 7.05
CA VAL A 207 -18.80 15.07 6.09
C VAL A 207 -19.31 13.64 6.08
N ALA A 208 -20.58 13.46 6.42
CA ALA A 208 -21.26 12.17 6.41
C ALA A 208 -21.97 11.96 5.06
N TYR A 209 -21.93 10.72 4.54
CA TYR A 209 -22.58 10.29 3.30
C TYR A 209 -23.45 9.08 3.54
#